data_c8ba85bfc975a79c2b1558ed4f1c643e
#
_entry.id   c8ba85bfc975a79c2b1558ed4f1c643e
#
_cell.length_a   1.000
_cell.length_b   1.000
_cell.length_c   1.000
_cell.angle_alpha   90.00
_cell.angle_beta   90.00
_cell.angle_gamma   90.00
#
_symmetry.space_group_name_H-M   'P 1'
#
loop_
_entity.id
_entity.type
_entity.pdbx_description
1 polymer ?
#
loop_
_entity_poly.entity_id
_entity_poly.type
_entity_poly.pdbx_seq_one_letter_code
_entity_poly.pdbx_strand_id
1 'polypeptide(L)'
;KQRDQVLNGENVHPQVMEMIKQAIENQVKIYLPMDDADLDNPRHNWNLDGLRDRYMGWLLTENDLIYRDEEKKELKPEKVSETLYAKAEQICNLREQKFGEDICRELERVILLKNVDTQWMDHIDAMEELQRGIRLRAYGQKDPVVEYRMESYDMFDAMIDAIRENTARMMLTVRLHTQEE
;
A
#
# COMPACT_ATOMS: atom_id res chain seq x y z
N LYS A 1 -3.55 0.19 -18.42
CA LYS A 1 -2.24 -0.46 -18.66
C LYS A 1 -2.06 -1.70 -17.77
N GLN A 2 -2.14 -1.59 -16.44
CA GLN A 2 -2.02 -2.76 -15.54
C GLN A 2 -3.15 -3.79 -15.78
N ARG A 3 -4.39 -3.33 -15.94
CA ARG A 3 -5.52 -4.21 -16.27
C ARG A 3 -5.30 -4.98 -17.56
N ASP A 4 -4.77 -4.32 -18.58
CA ASP A 4 -4.50 -4.96 -19.87
C ASP A 4 -3.40 -6.02 -19.77
N GLN A 5 -2.36 -5.77 -18.96
CA GLN A 5 -1.31 -6.75 -18.67
C GLN A 5 -1.87 -8.00 -17.99
N VAL A 6 -2.76 -7.83 -17.03
CA VAL A 6 -3.42 -8.95 -16.34
C VAL A 6 -4.30 -9.75 -17.31
N LEU A 7 -5.09 -9.07 -18.13
CA LEU A 7 -5.98 -9.70 -19.12
C LEU A 7 -5.21 -10.44 -20.23
N ASN A 8 -4.05 -9.94 -20.61
CA ASN A 8 -3.18 -10.56 -21.60
C ASN A 8 -2.38 -11.75 -21.06
N GLY A 9 -2.56 -12.11 -19.80
CA GLY A 9 -1.86 -13.25 -19.19
C GLY A 9 -0.38 -13.00 -18.90
N GLU A 10 0.06 -11.75 -18.87
CA GLU A 10 1.43 -11.40 -18.52
C GLU A 10 1.75 -11.73 -17.07
N ASN A 11 3.02 -12.03 -16.80
CA ASN A 11 3.50 -12.23 -15.45
C ASN A 11 3.53 -10.87 -14.69
N VAL A 12 2.65 -10.73 -13.71
CA VAL A 12 2.52 -9.50 -12.90
C VAL A 12 3.26 -9.58 -11.56
N HIS A 13 4.03 -10.64 -11.33
CA HIS A 13 4.76 -10.83 -10.08
C HIS A 13 5.67 -9.64 -9.72
N PRO A 14 6.51 -9.11 -10.62
CA PRO A 14 7.36 -7.96 -10.30
C PRO A 14 6.54 -6.73 -9.88
N GLN A 15 5.41 -6.47 -10.56
CA GLN A 15 4.52 -5.36 -10.25
C GLN A 15 3.86 -5.50 -8.89
N VAL A 16 3.39 -6.71 -8.56
CA VAL A 16 2.77 -7.00 -7.27
C VAL A 16 3.78 -6.86 -6.13
N MET A 17 4.98 -7.38 -6.28
CA MET A 17 6.03 -7.24 -5.28
C MET A 17 6.45 -5.78 -5.08
N GLU A 18 6.54 -4.99 -6.14
CA GLU A 18 6.79 -3.55 -6.06
C GLU A 18 5.64 -2.80 -5.36
N MET A 19 4.39 -3.17 -5.61
CA MET A 19 3.24 -2.61 -4.90
C MET A 19 3.30 -2.88 -3.40
N ILE A 20 3.66 -4.09 -3.00
CA ILE A 20 3.85 -4.47 -1.59
C ILE A 20 4.92 -3.58 -0.95
N LYS A 21 6.04 -3.42 -1.62
CA LYS A 21 7.15 -2.57 -1.16
C LYS A 21 6.72 -1.12 -0.97
N GLN A 22 6.07 -0.55 -1.98
CA GLN A 22 5.60 0.84 -1.93
C GLN A 22 4.51 1.06 -0.87
N ALA A 23 3.61 0.11 -0.67
CA ALA A 23 2.61 0.15 0.39
C ALA A 23 3.27 0.19 1.78
N ILE A 24 4.29 -0.64 2.00
CA ILE A 24 5.07 -0.66 3.24
C ILE A 24 5.82 0.66 3.44
N GLU A 25 6.50 1.15 2.43
CA GLU A 25 7.23 2.43 2.49
C GLU A 25 6.31 3.61 2.79
N ASN A 26 5.11 3.63 2.21
CA ASN A 26 4.11 4.65 2.52
C ASN A 26 3.68 4.61 3.98
N GLN A 27 3.41 3.45 4.54
CA GLN A 27 3.04 3.32 5.95
C GLN A 27 4.18 3.72 6.88
N VAL A 28 5.41 3.34 6.56
CA VAL A 28 6.58 3.75 7.34
C VAL A 28 6.75 5.27 7.33
N LYS A 29 6.55 5.94 6.20
CA LYS A 29 6.59 7.41 6.12
C LYS A 29 5.52 8.08 7.00
N ILE A 30 4.32 7.50 7.05
CA ILE A 30 3.21 8.03 7.86
C ILE A 30 3.51 7.90 9.36
N TYR A 31 4.00 6.74 9.80
CA TYR A 31 4.24 6.45 11.20
C TYR A 31 5.60 6.91 11.73
N LEU A 32 6.60 6.99 10.86
CA LEU A 32 7.97 7.36 11.20
C LEU A 32 8.45 8.56 10.36
N PRO A 33 7.75 9.71 10.40
CA PRO A 33 8.18 10.88 9.67
C PRO A 33 9.48 11.43 10.26
N MET A 34 10.38 11.94 9.41
CA MET A 34 11.57 12.64 9.82
C MET A 34 11.34 14.14 9.70
N ASP A 35 11.63 14.88 10.77
CA ASP A 35 11.57 16.34 10.77
C ASP A 35 12.98 16.91 10.58
N ASP A 36 13.31 17.25 9.33
CA ASP A 36 14.62 17.80 8.97
C ASP A 36 14.84 19.23 9.53
N ALA A 37 13.77 19.89 9.99
CA ALA A 37 13.87 21.20 10.63
C ALA A 37 14.24 21.11 12.12
N ASP A 38 13.94 20.01 12.79
CA ASP A 38 14.30 19.76 14.17
C ASP A 38 15.54 18.85 14.25
N LEU A 39 16.71 19.48 14.20
CA LEU A 39 18.00 18.77 14.23
C LEU A 39 18.29 18.08 15.57
N ASP A 40 17.70 18.56 16.66
CA ASP A 40 17.91 17.98 17.98
C ASP A 40 17.06 16.72 18.19
N ASN A 41 15.85 16.70 17.66
CA ASN A 41 14.94 15.56 17.76
C ASN A 41 14.14 15.32 16.49
N PRO A 42 14.79 14.90 15.39
CA PRO A 42 14.11 14.71 14.09
C PRO A 42 13.07 13.60 14.09
N ARG A 43 13.00 12.80 15.15
CA ARG A 43 12.10 11.65 15.31
C ARG A 43 10.96 11.91 16.31
N HIS A 44 10.73 13.16 16.72
CA HIS A 44 9.75 13.48 17.77
C HIS A 44 8.31 13.07 17.43
N ASN A 45 7.97 12.97 16.16
CA ASN A 45 6.65 12.55 15.66
C ASN A 45 6.54 11.06 15.37
N TRP A 46 7.51 10.25 15.72
CA TRP A 46 7.46 8.82 15.48
C TRP A 46 6.39 8.11 16.31
N ASN A 47 5.64 7.24 15.65
CA ASN A 47 4.67 6.34 16.28
C ASN A 47 5.00 4.88 15.88
N LEU A 48 6.08 4.37 16.45
CA LEU A 48 6.53 3.00 16.16
C LEU A 48 5.52 1.96 16.64
N ASP A 49 4.87 2.20 17.77
CA ASP A 49 3.83 1.29 18.30
C ASP A 49 2.62 1.22 17.37
N GLY A 50 2.20 2.36 16.81
CA GLY A 50 1.12 2.40 15.81
C GLY A 50 1.47 1.63 14.54
N LEU A 51 2.71 1.71 14.07
CA LEU A 51 3.18 0.94 12.92
C LEU A 51 3.18 -0.57 13.23
N ARG A 52 3.64 -0.96 14.41
CA ARG A 52 3.59 -2.36 14.88
C ARG A 52 2.17 -2.88 14.95
N ASP A 53 1.27 -2.12 15.54
CA ASP A 53 -0.15 -2.50 15.67
C ASP A 53 -0.82 -2.69 14.30
N ARG A 54 -0.48 -1.86 13.32
CA ARG A 54 -1.01 -1.97 11.96
C ARG A 54 -0.71 -3.33 11.31
N TYR A 55 0.47 -3.87 11.53
CA TYR A 55 0.94 -5.11 10.92
C TYR A 55 0.87 -6.32 11.85
N MET A 56 0.43 -6.12 13.08
CA MET A 56 0.33 -7.20 14.07
C MET A 56 -0.65 -8.28 13.61
N GLY A 57 -0.19 -9.51 13.71
CA GLY A 57 -1.02 -10.69 13.43
C GLY A 57 -1.04 -11.14 11.97
N TRP A 58 -0.53 -10.35 11.02
CA TRP A 58 -0.44 -10.75 9.62
C TRP A 58 0.94 -10.56 8.97
N LEU A 59 1.75 -9.65 9.45
CA LEU A 59 3.13 -9.46 9.01
C LEU A 59 4.11 -9.51 10.19
N LEU A 60 3.70 -8.96 11.33
CA LEU A 60 4.51 -8.87 12.53
C LEU A 60 3.98 -9.76 13.65
N THR A 61 4.91 -10.20 14.51
CA THR A 61 4.66 -10.85 15.80
C THR A 61 5.02 -9.90 16.93
N GLU A 62 4.69 -10.29 18.17
CA GLU A 62 4.98 -9.48 19.37
C GLU A 62 6.47 -9.17 19.56
N ASN A 63 7.35 -10.00 19.00
CA ASN A 63 8.80 -9.86 19.14
C ASN A 63 9.44 -9.00 18.05
N ASP A 64 8.69 -8.56 17.08
CA ASP A 64 9.19 -7.80 15.93
C ASP A 64 9.18 -6.29 16.17
N LEU A 65 10.15 -5.60 15.57
CA LEU A 65 10.32 -4.15 15.65
C LEU A 65 10.39 -3.63 17.09
N ILE A 66 11.02 -4.38 17.97
CA ILE A 66 11.33 -3.95 19.34
C ILE A 66 12.76 -3.42 19.36
N TYR A 67 12.87 -2.15 19.72
CA TYR A 67 14.15 -1.45 19.78
C TYR A 67 14.33 -0.82 21.15
N ARG A 68 15.56 -0.84 21.66
CA ARG A 68 15.96 -0.07 22.85
C ARG A 68 16.01 1.41 22.50
N ASP A 69 15.90 2.28 23.50
CA ASP A 69 15.91 3.74 23.29
C ASP A 69 17.19 4.23 22.59
N GLU A 70 18.32 3.60 22.86
CA GLU A 70 19.58 3.89 22.19
C GLU A 70 19.55 3.50 20.71
N GLU A 71 18.96 2.36 20.39
CA GLU A 71 18.82 1.89 19.00
C GLU A 71 17.88 2.77 18.19
N LYS A 72 16.81 3.29 18.82
CA LYS A 72 15.84 4.20 18.17
C LYS A 72 16.49 5.51 17.71
N LYS A 73 17.53 5.97 18.40
CA LYS A 73 18.24 7.21 18.03
C LYS A 73 18.98 7.10 16.69
N GLU A 74 19.43 5.91 16.35
CA GLU A 74 20.18 5.63 15.12
C GLU A 74 19.33 4.94 14.05
N LEU A 75 18.13 4.48 14.42
CA LEU A 75 17.23 3.78 13.50
C LEU A 75 16.77 4.71 12.39
N LYS A 76 16.80 4.21 11.15
CA LYS A 76 16.32 4.90 9.97
C LYS A 76 15.02 4.29 9.49
N PRO A 77 14.04 5.11 9.04
CA PRO A 77 12.80 4.60 8.46
C PRO A 77 13.00 3.60 7.33
N GLU A 78 14.01 3.79 6.49
CA GLU A 78 14.38 2.89 5.39
C GLU A 78 14.71 1.49 5.88
N LYS A 79 15.41 1.39 7.03
CA LYS A 79 15.76 0.10 7.64
C LYS A 79 14.52 -0.65 8.13
N VAL A 80 13.56 0.08 8.69
CA VAL A 80 12.27 -0.50 9.10
C VAL A 80 11.49 -1.00 7.88
N SER A 81 11.45 -0.23 6.80
CA SER A 81 10.83 -0.65 5.53
C SER A 81 11.46 -1.92 4.97
N GLU A 82 12.79 -2.00 4.95
CA GLU A 82 13.51 -3.20 4.51
C GLU A 82 13.17 -4.43 5.34
N THR A 83 13.09 -4.27 6.66
CA THR A 83 12.73 -5.35 7.58
C THR A 83 11.31 -5.86 7.33
N LEU A 84 10.35 -4.96 7.18
CA LEU A 84 8.96 -5.29 6.87
C LEU A 84 8.83 -5.97 5.50
N TYR A 85 9.52 -5.44 4.50
CA TYR A 85 9.49 -6.03 3.16
C TYR A 85 10.12 -7.42 3.11
N ALA A 86 11.23 -7.65 3.82
CA ALA A 86 11.84 -8.97 3.92
C ALA A 86 10.87 -10.01 4.51
N LYS A 87 10.07 -9.63 5.50
CA LYS A 87 9.02 -10.49 6.05
C LYS A 87 7.91 -10.77 5.03
N ALA A 88 7.51 -9.77 4.26
CA ALA A 88 6.52 -9.92 3.20
C ALA A 88 7.02 -10.88 2.09
N GLU A 89 8.26 -10.73 1.65
CA GLU A 89 8.90 -11.65 0.71
C GLU A 89 8.93 -13.08 1.24
N GLN A 90 9.25 -13.26 2.50
CA GLN A 90 9.27 -14.58 3.14
C GLN A 90 7.89 -15.25 3.10
N ILE A 91 6.82 -14.52 3.38
CA ILE A 91 5.45 -15.03 3.29
C ILE A 91 5.14 -15.49 1.87
N CYS A 92 5.45 -14.67 0.86
CA CYS A 92 5.22 -15.01 -0.54
C CYS A 92 6.05 -16.22 -1.00
N ASN A 93 7.33 -16.28 -0.61
CA ASN A 93 8.22 -17.38 -0.96
C ASN A 93 7.78 -18.71 -0.33
N LEU A 94 7.37 -18.71 0.93
CA LEU A 94 6.85 -19.91 1.59
C LEU A 94 5.56 -20.42 0.94
N ARG A 95 4.68 -19.51 0.52
CA ARG A 95 3.47 -19.87 -0.23
C ARG A 95 3.82 -20.50 -1.56
N GLU A 96 4.78 -19.94 -2.28
CA GLU A 96 5.23 -20.47 -3.58
C GLU A 96 5.88 -21.85 -3.45
N GLN A 97 6.66 -22.08 -2.39
CA GLN A 97 7.21 -23.40 -2.07
C GLN A 97 6.13 -24.44 -1.78
N LYS A 98 5.06 -24.03 -1.11
CA LYS A 98 3.95 -24.93 -0.72
C LYS A 98 3.00 -25.23 -1.87
N PHE A 99 2.62 -24.24 -2.67
CA PHE A 99 1.55 -24.33 -3.67
C PHE A 99 2.05 -24.32 -5.12
N GLY A 100 3.29 -23.98 -5.35
CA GLY A 100 3.89 -23.87 -6.68
C GLY A 100 3.78 -22.48 -7.30
N GLU A 101 4.65 -22.25 -8.29
CA GLU A 101 4.76 -20.96 -8.97
C GLU A 101 3.47 -20.61 -9.73
N ASP A 102 2.91 -21.54 -10.49
CA ASP A 102 1.74 -21.30 -11.35
C ASP A 102 0.53 -20.83 -10.55
N ILE A 103 0.25 -21.46 -9.41
CA ILE A 103 -0.85 -21.08 -8.52
C ILE A 103 -0.61 -19.69 -7.94
N CYS A 104 0.61 -19.39 -7.52
CA CYS A 104 0.95 -18.08 -6.98
C CYS A 104 0.85 -16.97 -8.03
N ARG A 105 1.27 -17.21 -9.27
CA ARG A 105 1.12 -16.24 -10.37
C ARG A 105 -0.34 -15.98 -10.70
N GLU A 106 -1.18 -17.01 -10.68
CA GLU A 106 -2.62 -16.85 -10.89
C GLU A 106 -3.27 -16.07 -9.72
N LEU A 107 -2.89 -16.37 -8.47
CA LEU A 107 -3.34 -15.62 -7.30
C LEU A 107 -3.01 -14.13 -7.40
N GLU A 108 -1.80 -13.79 -7.80
CA GLU A 108 -1.36 -12.41 -7.99
C GLU A 108 -2.21 -11.67 -9.03
N ARG A 109 -2.50 -12.33 -10.15
CA ARG A 109 -3.35 -11.79 -11.22
C ARG A 109 -4.77 -11.51 -10.73
N VAL A 110 -5.38 -12.48 -10.06
CA VAL A 110 -6.75 -12.37 -9.54
C VAL A 110 -6.85 -11.25 -8.51
N ILE A 111 -5.91 -11.18 -7.58
CA ILE A 111 -5.88 -10.13 -6.54
C ILE A 111 -5.68 -8.74 -7.16
N LEU A 112 -4.72 -8.59 -8.07
CA LEU A 112 -4.45 -7.33 -8.73
C LEU A 112 -5.65 -6.86 -9.54
N LEU A 113 -6.24 -7.72 -10.35
CA LEU A 113 -7.41 -7.41 -11.17
C LEU A 113 -8.59 -6.95 -10.31
N LYS A 114 -8.88 -7.69 -9.23
CA LYS A 114 -9.97 -7.34 -8.30
C LYS A 114 -9.78 -5.95 -7.71
N ASN A 115 -8.58 -5.64 -7.24
CA ASN A 115 -8.31 -4.34 -6.61
C ASN A 115 -8.31 -3.19 -7.61
N VAL A 116 -7.74 -3.38 -8.79
CA VAL A 116 -7.78 -2.38 -9.86
C VAL A 116 -9.22 -2.08 -10.27
N ASP A 117 -10.03 -3.10 -10.53
CA ASP A 117 -11.42 -2.91 -10.96
C ASP A 117 -12.27 -2.26 -9.88
N THR A 118 -12.17 -2.69 -8.63
CA THR A 118 -12.93 -2.12 -7.51
C THR A 118 -12.58 -0.65 -7.29
N GLN A 119 -11.30 -0.32 -7.23
CA GLN A 119 -10.85 1.06 -6.99
C GLN A 119 -11.13 1.98 -8.17
N TRP A 120 -11.04 1.46 -9.40
CA TRP A 120 -11.38 2.22 -10.59
C TRP A 120 -12.86 2.59 -10.64
N MET A 121 -13.76 1.66 -10.31
CA MET A 121 -15.21 1.93 -10.24
C MET A 121 -15.53 2.98 -9.17
N ASP A 122 -14.95 2.86 -7.98
CA ASP A 122 -15.10 3.84 -6.91
C ASP A 122 -14.56 5.21 -7.33
N HIS A 123 -13.45 5.24 -8.06
CA HIS A 123 -12.86 6.47 -8.59
C HIS A 123 -13.78 7.16 -9.61
N ILE A 124 -14.39 6.40 -10.53
CA ILE A 124 -15.35 6.96 -11.50
C ILE A 124 -16.52 7.62 -10.77
N ASP A 125 -17.12 6.94 -9.80
CA ASP A 125 -18.23 7.48 -9.00
C ASP A 125 -17.82 8.76 -8.24
N ALA A 126 -16.66 8.75 -7.63
CA ALA A 126 -16.11 9.91 -6.93
C ALA A 126 -15.83 11.09 -7.87
N MET A 127 -15.35 10.82 -9.09
CA MET A 127 -15.14 11.87 -10.11
C MET A 127 -16.45 12.49 -10.60
N GLU A 128 -17.51 11.70 -10.73
CA GLU A 128 -18.84 12.23 -11.07
C GLU A 128 -19.36 13.13 -9.96
N GLU A 129 -19.22 12.77 -8.71
CA GLU A 129 -19.59 13.61 -7.56
C GLU A 129 -18.77 14.91 -7.51
N LEU A 130 -17.46 14.83 -7.80
CA LEU A 130 -16.59 15.99 -7.89
C LEU A 130 -17.08 16.96 -8.96
N GLN A 131 -17.44 16.47 -10.15
CA GLN A 131 -17.96 17.30 -11.24
C GLN A 131 -19.23 18.05 -10.84
N ARG A 132 -20.14 17.40 -10.10
CA ARG A 132 -21.35 18.04 -9.57
C ARG A 132 -21.00 19.13 -8.54
N GLY A 133 -20.07 18.84 -7.63
CA GLY A 133 -19.63 19.77 -6.59
C GLY A 133 -18.91 21.00 -7.14
N ILE A 134 -18.09 20.83 -8.17
CA ILE A 134 -17.34 21.92 -8.82
C ILE A 134 -18.28 22.95 -9.45
N ARG A 135 -19.39 22.52 -10.05
CA ARG A 135 -20.42 23.45 -10.57
C ARG A 135 -20.98 24.35 -9.49
N LEU A 136 -21.17 23.84 -8.28
CA LEU A 136 -21.64 24.62 -7.13
C LEU A 136 -20.57 25.59 -6.60
N ARG A 137 -19.31 25.18 -6.63
CA ARG A 137 -18.16 26.02 -6.20
C ARG A 137 -17.89 27.19 -7.13
N ALA A 138 -18.34 27.13 -8.39
CA ALA A 138 -18.24 28.23 -9.34
C ALA A 138 -18.94 29.51 -8.85
N TYR A 139 -19.91 29.39 -7.96
CA TYR A 139 -20.57 30.54 -7.31
C TYR A 139 -19.70 31.20 -6.21
N GLY A 140 -18.61 30.57 -5.77
CA GLY A 140 -17.73 31.01 -4.69
C GLY A 140 -16.47 31.76 -5.11
N GLN A 141 -16.35 32.25 -6.33
CA GLN A 141 -15.22 33.03 -6.88
C GLN A 141 -13.89 32.25 -7.03
N LYS A 142 -13.89 30.93 -6.92
CA LYS A 142 -12.73 30.08 -7.24
C LYS A 142 -12.80 29.61 -8.69
N ASP A 143 -11.64 29.49 -9.36
CA ASP A 143 -11.61 28.92 -10.70
C ASP A 143 -11.97 27.44 -10.68
N PRO A 144 -13.15 27.04 -11.22
CA PRO A 144 -13.61 25.67 -11.15
C PRO A 144 -12.72 24.67 -11.90
N VAL A 145 -12.02 25.12 -12.95
CA VAL A 145 -11.13 24.27 -13.75
C VAL A 145 -9.87 23.93 -12.95
N VAL A 146 -9.27 24.90 -12.27
CA VAL A 146 -8.09 24.71 -11.43
C VAL A 146 -8.43 23.79 -10.24
N GLU A 147 -9.55 24.03 -9.56
CA GLU A 147 -9.98 23.19 -8.44
C GLU A 147 -10.29 21.75 -8.87
N TYR A 148 -11.00 21.57 -9.98
CA TYR A 148 -11.26 20.24 -10.54
C TYR A 148 -9.96 19.48 -10.84
N ARG A 149 -8.99 20.16 -11.47
CA ARG A 149 -7.69 19.56 -11.81
C ARG A 149 -6.92 19.14 -10.57
N MET A 150 -6.82 20.00 -9.57
CA MET A 150 -6.10 19.70 -8.32
C MET A 150 -6.73 18.53 -7.56
N GLU A 151 -8.05 18.58 -7.35
CA GLU A 151 -8.75 17.50 -6.64
C GLU A 151 -8.75 16.18 -7.43
N SER A 152 -8.79 16.23 -8.76
CA SER A 152 -8.69 15.03 -9.60
C SER A 152 -7.35 14.33 -9.46
N TYR A 153 -6.26 15.08 -9.39
CA TYR A 153 -4.94 14.50 -9.13
C TYR A 153 -4.85 13.85 -7.75
N ASP A 154 -5.34 14.54 -6.72
CA ASP A 154 -5.34 14.01 -5.37
C ASP A 154 -6.18 12.72 -5.26
N MET A 155 -7.34 12.70 -5.90
CA MET A 155 -8.21 11.52 -5.95
C MET A 155 -7.59 10.36 -6.72
N PHE A 156 -6.90 10.66 -7.82
CA PHE A 156 -6.17 9.63 -8.59
C PHE A 156 -5.03 9.04 -7.77
N ASP A 157 -4.24 9.85 -7.11
CA ASP A 157 -3.15 9.40 -6.24
C ASP A 157 -3.68 8.57 -5.08
N ALA A 158 -4.79 8.97 -4.47
CA ALA A 158 -5.45 8.19 -3.42
C ALA A 158 -5.94 6.83 -3.93
N MET A 159 -6.45 6.76 -5.16
CA MET A 159 -6.83 5.50 -5.80
C MET A 159 -5.63 4.58 -5.99
N ILE A 160 -4.52 5.10 -6.48
CA ILE A 160 -3.29 4.31 -6.68
C ILE A 160 -2.76 3.78 -5.34
N ASP A 161 -2.76 4.61 -4.30
CA ASP A 161 -2.34 4.19 -2.96
C ASP A 161 -3.27 3.12 -2.38
N ALA A 162 -4.57 3.24 -2.61
CA ALA A 162 -5.55 2.23 -2.19
C ALA A 162 -5.35 0.89 -2.92
N ILE A 163 -5.05 0.91 -4.22
CA ILE A 163 -4.72 -0.31 -4.98
C ILE A 163 -3.49 -0.99 -4.39
N ARG A 164 -2.43 -0.24 -4.12
CA ARG A 164 -1.19 -0.77 -3.54
C ARG A 164 -1.44 -1.39 -2.17
N GLU A 165 -2.12 -0.66 -1.29
CA GLU A 165 -2.39 -1.09 0.09
C GLU A 165 -3.29 -2.32 0.14
N ASN A 166 -4.38 -2.33 -0.62
CA ASN A 166 -5.30 -3.47 -0.67
C ASN A 166 -4.67 -4.70 -1.32
N THR A 167 -3.89 -4.51 -2.37
CA THR A 167 -3.14 -5.61 -3.01
C THR A 167 -2.13 -6.21 -2.04
N ALA A 168 -1.35 -5.39 -1.35
CA ALA A 168 -0.39 -5.84 -0.35
C ALA A 168 -1.08 -6.62 0.77
N ARG A 169 -2.16 -6.08 1.33
CA ARG A 169 -2.91 -6.71 2.41
C ARG A 169 -3.49 -8.05 1.98
N MET A 170 -4.12 -8.13 0.84
CA MET A 170 -4.70 -9.38 0.32
C MET A 170 -3.62 -10.42 0.03
N MET A 171 -2.51 -10.02 -0.60
CA MET A 171 -1.37 -10.91 -0.85
C MET A 171 -0.77 -11.51 0.41
N LEU A 172 -0.70 -10.74 1.49
CA LEU A 172 -0.07 -11.16 2.74
C LEU A 172 -1.04 -11.86 3.70
N THR A 173 -2.34 -11.73 3.51
CA THR A 173 -3.37 -12.31 4.41
C THR A 173 -4.14 -13.46 3.80
N VAL A 174 -4.16 -13.63 2.48
CA VAL A 174 -4.91 -14.69 1.81
C VAL A 174 -4.39 -16.08 2.21
N ARG A 175 -5.32 -17.00 2.46
CA ARG A 175 -5.01 -18.40 2.76
C ARG A 175 -5.49 -19.29 1.63
N LEU A 176 -4.60 -20.11 1.11
CA LEU A 176 -4.90 -21.14 0.14
C LEU A 176 -5.05 -22.48 0.87
N HIS A 177 -6.06 -23.25 0.47
CA HIS A 177 -6.30 -24.60 0.98
C HIS A 177 -6.07 -25.63 -0.12
N THR A 178 -5.44 -26.75 0.23
CA THR A 178 -5.38 -27.92 -0.64
C THR A 178 -6.72 -28.64 -0.57
N GLN A 179 -7.19 -29.23 -1.68
CA GLN A 179 -8.48 -29.91 -1.75
C GLN A 179 -8.56 -31.23 -0.93
N GLU A 180 -7.54 -31.53 -0.15
CA GLU A 180 -7.43 -32.76 0.63
C GLU A 180 -7.79 -32.61 2.12
N GLU A 181 -8.45 -31.50 2.50
CA GLU A 181 -8.99 -31.33 3.86
C GLU A 181 -10.51 -31.16 3.84
#